data_f8285f7592ff81bae23fabf0c30b383c
#
_entry.id   f8285f7592ff81bae23fabf0c30b383c
#
_cell.length_a   1.000
_cell.length_b   1.000
_cell.length_c   1.000
_cell.angle_alpha   90.00
_cell.angle_beta   90.00
_cell.angle_gamma   90.00
#
_symmetry.space_group_name_H-M   'P 1'
#
loop_
_entity.id
_entity.type
_entity.pdbx_description
1 polymer ?
#
loop_
_entity_poly.entity_id
_entity_poly.type
_entity_poly.pdbx_seq_one_letter_code
_entity_poly.pdbx_strand_id
1 'polypeptide(L)'
;MRVLGWLLVALSTAAAAGAPLIAPHRVDDKFSGLLNAPPTLPHIVDAGGSWQAPFIYRWMLVSQLEQRFEQDRSTPVPLRWFTDGRIVRSSDESRAPFTLLGTDSFGRDVFSRVLYGARLSLGLALASALGAMLLGASLGGLAGYAGGATDDTLMGASDFVLVLPATYVVLALRSVLPLVLSAGTVFLLLASIFAVVGAPFIARGVRAIVQAGRRLDYATAAASLGAGHLRLLGRHLLPAARGFIVVELTMLVPAFIVAEATLSYVGLGFPDPVASWGTMLHDASNIRVFADFPWLLSPAAAMFLVVLGLNLVLQRATLFTSGIHSAMTPGPSGPQSAGR
;
A
#
# COMPACT_ATOMS: atom_id res chain seq x y z
N MET A 1 -2.54 -15.06 15.25
CA MET A 1 -1.76 -14.21 14.33
C MET A 1 -2.52 -13.87 13.04
N ARG A 2 -3.14 -14.82 12.33
CA ARG A 2 -3.91 -14.54 11.08
C ARG A 2 -5.11 -13.58 11.28
N VAL A 3 -5.86 -13.76 12.39
CA VAL A 3 -6.97 -12.86 12.73
C VAL A 3 -6.47 -11.44 12.94
N LEU A 4 -5.32 -11.27 13.61
CA LEU A 4 -4.68 -9.97 13.78
C LEU A 4 -4.26 -9.35 12.42
N GLY A 5 -3.68 -10.16 11.52
CA GLY A 5 -3.32 -9.69 10.17
C GLY A 5 -4.53 -9.18 9.40
N TRP A 6 -5.61 -9.98 9.33
CA TRP A 6 -6.86 -9.55 8.69
C TRP A 6 -7.48 -8.32 9.35
N LEU A 7 -7.40 -8.23 10.66
CA LEU A 7 -7.94 -7.10 11.42
C LEU A 7 -7.15 -5.82 11.10
N LEU A 8 -5.81 -5.88 11.04
CA LEU A 8 -4.95 -4.75 10.65
C LEU A 8 -5.23 -4.29 9.22
N VAL A 9 -5.32 -5.24 8.28
CA VAL A 9 -5.62 -4.91 6.87
C VAL A 9 -7.02 -4.32 6.72
N ALA A 10 -8.03 -4.94 7.35
CA ALA A 10 -9.40 -4.45 7.31
C ALA A 10 -9.55 -3.06 7.94
N LEU A 11 -8.91 -2.82 9.10
CA LEU A 11 -8.92 -1.51 9.76
C LEU A 11 -8.25 -0.44 8.90
N SER A 12 -7.09 -0.76 8.33
CA SER A 12 -6.36 0.19 7.48
C SER A 12 -7.11 0.52 6.18
N THR A 13 -7.71 -0.49 5.54
CA THR A 13 -8.52 -0.27 4.33
C THR A 13 -9.82 0.47 4.65
N ALA A 14 -10.47 0.15 5.77
CA ALA A 14 -11.66 0.88 6.23
C ALA A 14 -11.32 2.33 6.58
N ALA A 15 -10.20 2.59 7.25
CA ALA A 15 -9.71 3.94 7.55
C ALA A 15 -9.39 4.74 6.26
N ALA A 16 -8.73 4.12 5.30
CA ALA A 16 -8.46 4.73 4.00
C ALA A 16 -9.74 5.04 3.22
N ALA A 17 -10.68 4.10 3.15
CA ALA A 17 -11.98 4.29 2.48
C ALA A 17 -12.82 5.36 3.19
N GLY A 18 -12.85 5.33 4.53
CA GLY A 18 -13.58 6.26 5.39
C GLY A 18 -12.88 7.61 5.58
N ALA A 19 -11.71 7.86 4.98
CA ALA A 19 -10.96 9.10 5.16
C ALA A 19 -11.81 10.38 5.02
N PRO A 20 -12.73 10.52 4.04
CA PRO A 20 -13.56 11.72 3.93
C PRO A 20 -14.50 11.96 5.12
N LEU A 21 -14.86 10.89 5.85
CA LEU A 21 -15.74 10.95 7.03
C LEU A 21 -14.94 11.07 8.33
N ILE A 22 -13.81 10.35 8.43
CA ILE A 22 -13.02 10.23 9.67
C ILE A 22 -12.08 11.43 9.84
N ALA A 23 -11.53 11.95 8.74
CA ALA A 23 -10.58 13.06 8.76
C ALA A 23 -11.29 14.37 9.19
N PRO A 24 -10.81 15.06 10.26
CA PRO A 24 -11.40 16.33 10.68
C PRO A 24 -11.30 17.44 9.62
N HIS A 25 -10.22 17.43 8.84
CA HIS A 25 -9.90 18.49 7.87
C HIS A 25 -9.72 17.95 6.46
N ARG A 26 -9.70 18.87 5.48
CA ARG A 26 -9.29 18.54 4.11
C ARG A 26 -7.76 18.40 4.04
N VAL A 27 -7.26 17.69 3.03
CA VAL A 27 -5.82 17.43 2.85
C VAL A 27 -5.01 18.73 2.75
N ASP A 28 -5.62 19.78 2.18
CA ASP A 28 -4.96 21.03 1.82
C ASP A 28 -5.24 22.16 2.81
N ASP A 29 -6.07 21.93 3.84
CA ASP A 29 -6.36 22.93 4.87
C ASP A 29 -5.08 23.25 5.64
N LYS A 30 -4.74 24.58 5.73
CA LYS A 30 -3.52 25.08 6.36
C LYS A 30 -3.87 26.01 7.52
N PHE A 31 -3.25 25.78 8.64
CA PHE A 31 -3.39 26.59 9.85
C PHE A 31 -2.08 27.38 10.08
N SER A 32 -2.02 28.60 9.55
CA SER A 32 -0.79 29.43 9.50
C SER A 32 -0.15 29.73 10.87
N GLY A 33 -0.93 29.65 11.94
CA GLY A 33 -0.43 29.83 13.33
C GLY A 33 0.04 28.54 14.01
N LEU A 34 -0.06 27.39 13.35
CA LEU A 34 0.15 26.06 13.93
C LEU A 34 1.18 25.24 13.13
N LEU A 35 2.29 25.86 12.74
CA LEU A 35 3.38 25.14 12.04
C LEU A 35 4.08 24.20 13.03
N ASN A 36 4.10 22.90 12.74
CA ASN A 36 4.62 21.85 13.62
C ASN A 36 4.00 21.86 15.04
N ALA A 37 2.70 22.23 15.15
CA ALA A 37 2.03 22.22 16.45
C ALA A 37 1.84 20.77 16.94
N PRO A 38 1.95 20.55 18.26
CA PRO A 38 1.80 19.22 18.84
C PRO A 38 0.37 18.67 18.73
N PRO A 39 0.20 17.35 18.95
CA PRO A 39 -1.10 16.69 18.96
C PRO A 39 -2.10 17.35 19.91
N THR A 40 -3.34 17.52 19.43
CA THR A 40 -4.44 18.04 20.22
C THR A 40 -5.28 16.89 20.76
N LEU A 41 -5.12 16.58 22.05
CA LEU A 41 -5.88 15.52 22.71
C LEU A 41 -7.22 16.08 23.21
N PRO A 42 -8.35 15.37 23.01
CA PRO A 42 -9.63 15.74 23.59
C PRO A 42 -9.62 15.51 25.11
N HIS A 43 -10.20 16.46 25.85
CA HIS A 43 -10.39 16.41 27.29
C HIS A 43 -11.88 16.23 27.60
N ILE A 44 -12.19 15.56 28.71
CA ILE A 44 -13.56 15.35 29.23
C ILE A 44 -13.73 15.92 30.63
N VAL A 45 -12.63 16.39 31.26
CA VAL A 45 -12.62 17.02 32.58
C VAL A 45 -11.95 18.39 32.43
N ASP A 46 -12.60 19.44 32.89
CA ASP A 46 -12.06 20.79 32.87
C ASP A 46 -11.02 21.04 33.98
N ALA A 47 -10.41 22.23 33.98
CA ALA A 47 -9.42 22.60 34.99
C ALA A 47 -10.02 22.70 36.41
N GLY A 48 -11.34 22.78 36.54
CA GLY A 48 -12.07 22.80 37.83
C GLY A 48 -12.49 21.39 38.30
N GLY A 49 -12.15 20.32 37.57
CA GLY A 49 -12.53 18.95 37.92
C GLY A 49 -13.96 18.54 37.52
N SER A 50 -14.66 19.37 36.74
CA SER A 50 -16.03 19.10 36.29
C SER A 50 -16.02 18.30 34.99
N TRP A 51 -16.91 17.29 34.90
CA TRP A 51 -17.08 16.49 33.67
C TRP A 51 -17.88 17.31 32.65
N GLN A 52 -17.33 17.41 31.44
CA GLN A 52 -17.96 18.11 30.33
C GLN A 52 -17.98 17.25 29.06
N ALA A 53 -18.79 17.65 28.06
CA ALA A 53 -18.70 17.09 26.73
C ALA A 53 -17.25 17.22 26.19
N PRO A 54 -16.76 16.28 25.35
CA PRO A 54 -15.39 16.33 24.86
C PRO A 54 -15.04 17.69 24.25
N PHE A 55 -13.95 18.28 24.71
CA PHE A 55 -13.46 19.59 24.30
C PHE A 55 -11.94 19.57 24.12
N ILE A 56 -11.40 20.61 23.48
CA ILE A 56 -9.97 20.83 23.28
C ILE A 56 -9.56 22.20 23.77
N TYR A 57 -8.28 22.35 24.08
CA TYR A 57 -7.66 23.64 24.34
C TYR A 57 -6.90 24.13 23.11
N ARG A 58 -6.90 25.47 22.93
CA ARG A 58 -6.17 26.10 21.84
C ARG A 58 -4.67 26.02 22.07
N TRP A 59 -3.91 25.69 21.02
CA TRP A 59 -2.46 25.87 21.01
C TRP A 59 -2.11 27.33 20.66
N MET A 60 -1.20 27.93 21.43
CA MET A 60 -0.62 29.23 21.17
C MET A 60 0.87 29.10 20.98
N LEU A 61 1.41 29.71 19.93
CA LEU A 61 2.83 29.77 19.66
C LEU A 61 3.47 30.82 20.56
N VAL A 62 4.27 30.40 21.54
CA VAL A 62 4.94 31.27 22.50
C VAL A 62 6.32 31.72 21.99
N SER A 63 7.06 30.83 21.33
CA SER A 63 8.35 31.10 20.72
C SER A 63 8.40 30.61 19.31
N GLN A 64 8.59 31.50 18.36
CA GLN A 64 8.72 31.16 16.93
C GLN A 64 10.09 30.54 16.61
N LEU A 65 11.13 30.92 17.35
CA LEU A 65 12.48 30.36 17.16
C LEU A 65 12.58 28.93 17.65
N GLU A 66 11.97 28.62 18.78
CA GLU A 66 11.97 27.29 19.40
C GLU A 66 10.80 26.44 18.94
N GLN A 67 9.83 26.99 18.19
CA GLN A 67 8.56 26.39 17.84
C GLN A 67 7.83 25.80 19.08
N ARG A 68 7.90 26.58 20.18
CA ARG A 68 7.32 26.18 21.46
C ARG A 68 5.87 26.61 21.53
N PHE A 69 5.01 25.64 21.79
CA PHE A 69 3.58 25.84 21.95
C PHE A 69 3.14 25.66 23.40
N GLU A 70 2.17 26.45 23.83
CA GLU A 70 1.51 26.31 25.13
C GLU A 70 0.00 26.24 24.93
N GLN A 71 -0.70 25.48 25.79
CA GLN A 71 -2.16 25.37 25.73
C GLN A 71 -2.80 26.52 26.49
N ASP A 72 -3.68 27.27 25.83
CA ASP A 72 -4.56 28.22 26.49
C ASP A 72 -5.71 27.47 27.16
N ARG A 73 -5.58 27.25 28.47
CA ARG A 73 -6.56 26.53 29.27
C ARG A 73 -7.70 27.42 29.78
N SER A 74 -7.71 28.71 29.43
CA SER A 74 -8.74 29.66 29.88
C SER A 74 -10.11 29.42 29.23
N THR A 75 -10.10 28.94 27.97
CA THR A 75 -11.33 28.76 27.19
C THR A 75 -11.35 27.39 26.52
N PRO A 76 -12.13 26.43 27.06
CA PRO A 76 -12.36 25.15 26.41
C PRO A 76 -13.19 25.33 25.14
N VAL A 77 -12.81 24.67 24.05
CA VAL A 77 -13.53 24.68 22.78
C VAL A 77 -14.16 23.29 22.58
N PRO A 78 -15.50 23.20 22.59
CA PRO A 78 -16.19 21.91 22.50
C PRO A 78 -16.03 21.28 21.12
N LEU A 79 -15.98 19.95 21.09
CA LEU A 79 -16.02 19.17 19.85
C LEU A 79 -17.47 18.96 19.40
N ARG A 80 -17.72 19.07 18.10
CA ARG A 80 -19.00 18.76 17.46
C ARG A 80 -18.90 17.44 16.72
N TRP A 81 -19.93 16.61 16.87
CA TRP A 81 -20.02 15.30 16.25
C TRP A 81 -20.98 15.32 15.07
N PHE A 82 -20.62 14.57 14.01
CA PHE A 82 -21.43 14.40 12.80
C PHE A 82 -21.83 15.73 12.12
N THR A 83 -20.89 16.67 12.07
CA THR A 83 -21.11 17.98 11.45
C THR A 83 -20.36 18.04 10.11
N ASP A 84 -21.00 18.65 9.09
CA ASP A 84 -20.44 18.84 7.74
C ASP A 84 -19.93 17.55 7.07
N GLY A 85 -20.60 16.41 7.32
CA GLY A 85 -20.24 15.12 6.78
C GLY A 85 -18.97 14.49 7.36
N ARG A 86 -18.52 14.98 8.54
CA ARG A 86 -17.36 14.46 9.27
C ARG A 86 -17.75 13.98 10.66
N ILE A 87 -17.04 12.97 11.17
CA ILE A 87 -17.35 12.36 12.47
C ILE A 87 -17.11 13.36 13.60
N VAL A 88 -16.00 14.09 13.55
CA VAL A 88 -15.59 15.01 14.63
C VAL A 88 -14.96 16.26 14.05
N ARG A 89 -15.32 17.43 14.59
CA ARG A 89 -14.74 18.74 14.28
C ARG A 89 -14.69 19.63 15.51
N SER A 90 -13.85 20.65 15.48
CA SER A 90 -13.89 21.74 16.47
C SER A 90 -15.15 22.60 16.25
N SER A 91 -15.73 23.14 17.32
CA SER A 91 -16.79 24.13 17.20
C SER A 91 -16.30 25.48 16.67
N ASP A 92 -15.00 25.77 16.83
CA ASP A 92 -14.34 26.98 16.32
C ASP A 92 -12.99 26.59 15.70
N GLU A 93 -13.02 26.20 14.43
CA GLU A 93 -11.84 25.77 13.69
C GLU A 93 -10.85 26.90 13.38
N SER A 94 -11.33 28.13 13.35
CA SER A 94 -10.47 29.30 13.13
C SER A 94 -9.56 29.56 14.34
N ARG A 95 -10.06 29.30 15.53
CA ARG A 95 -9.36 29.54 16.80
C ARG A 95 -8.62 28.32 17.32
N ALA A 96 -9.24 27.14 17.26
CA ALA A 96 -8.72 25.89 17.79
C ALA A 96 -9.10 24.71 16.87
N PRO A 97 -8.38 24.47 15.77
CA PRO A 97 -8.63 23.30 14.91
C PRO A 97 -8.31 22.01 15.67
N PHE A 98 -9.09 20.96 15.42
CA PHE A 98 -8.87 19.65 16.02
C PHE A 98 -7.82 18.85 15.23
N THR A 99 -6.56 18.90 15.64
CA THR A 99 -5.42 18.23 15.01
C THR A 99 -4.93 17.06 15.89
N LEU A 100 -5.57 15.89 15.75
CA LEU A 100 -5.35 14.73 16.63
C LEU A 100 -3.88 14.27 16.67
N LEU A 101 -3.18 14.27 15.54
CA LEU A 101 -1.75 13.95 15.43
C LEU A 101 -0.91 15.21 15.20
N GLY A 102 -1.38 16.39 15.61
CA GLY A 102 -0.65 17.62 15.39
C GLY A 102 -0.64 18.07 13.93
N THR A 103 0.24 19.01 13.61
CA THR A 103 0.39 19.59 12.28
C THR A 103 1.80 19.41 11.72
N ASP A 104 1.92 19.52 10.40
CA ASP A 104 3.20 19.48 9.70
C ASP A 104 3.88 20.87 9.59
N SER A 105 5.02 20.95 8.91
CA SER A 105 5.79 22.18 8.67
C SER A 105 5.03 23.25 7.88
N PHE A 106 3.92 22.89 7.24
CA PHE A 106 3.03 23.80 6.51
C PHE A 106 1.75 24.12 7.28
N GLY A 107 1.61 23.62 8.52
CA GLY A 107 0.40 23.78 9.33
C GLY A 107 -0.78 22.93 8.88
N ARG A 108 -0.55 21.82 8.15
CA ARG A 108 -1.61 20.90 7.69
C ARG A 108 -1.82 19.79 8.73
N ASP A 109 -3.07 19.35 8.93
CA ASP A 109 -3.40 18.29 9.89
C ASP A 109 -2.81 16.93 9.48
N VAL A 110 -1.88 16.44 10.30
CA VAL A 110 -1.17 15.18 10.05
C VAL A 110 -2.11 13.99 10.05
N PHE A 111 -3.11 13.95 10.95
CA PHE A 111 -4.06 12.83 11.01
C PHE A 111 -4.89 12.71 9.73
N SER A 112 -5.46 13.81 9.28
CA SER A 112 -6.19 13.84 8.00
C SER A 112 -5.31 13.42 6.84
N ARG A 113 -4.08 13.91 6.78
CA ARG A 113 -3.12 13.57 5.72
C ARG A 113 -2.69 12.10 5.75
N VAL A 114 -2.54 11.49 6.93
CA VAL A 114 -2.26 10.03 7.05
C VAL A 114 -3.40 9.20 6.49
N LEU A 115 -4.66 9.58 6.75
CA LEU A 115 -5.84 8.87 6.24
C LEU A 115 -5.99 9.01 4.72
N TYR A 116 -5.86 10.21 4.19
CA TYR A 116 -5.92 10.44 2.74
C TYR A 116 -4.69 9.85 2.03
N GLY A 117 -3.51 9.92 2.66
CA GLY A 117 -2.29 9.29 2.17
C GLY A 117 -2.41 7.77 2.10
N ALA A 118 -3.05 7.15 3.10
CA ALA A 118 -3.40 5.72 3.06
C ALA A 118 -4.22 5.37 1.82
N ARG A 119 -5.25 6.19 1.52
CA ARG A 119 -6.12 5.97 0.35
C ARG A 119 -5.33 6.00 -0.96
N LEU A 120 -4.40 6.95 -1.08
CA LEU A 120 -3.58 7.10 -2.29
C LEU A 120 -2.54 5.98 -2.40
N SER A 121 -1.73 5.74 -1.34
CA SER A 121 -0.66 4.75 -1.35
C SER A 121 -1.20 3.32 -1.49
N LEU A 122 -2.28 2.95 -0.78
CA LEU A 122 -2.93 1.64 -0.93
C LEU A 122 -3.61 1.50 -2.29
N GLY A 123 -4.27 2.56 -2.77
CA GLY A 123 -4.90 2.58 -4.09
C GLY A 123 -3.89 2.36 -5.21
N LEU A 124 -2.74 3.02 -5.15
CA LEU A 124 -1.65 2.85 -6.12
C LEU A 124 -1.09 1.42 -6.07
N ALA A 125 -0.78 0.92 -4.88
CA ALA A 125 -0.22 -0.43 -4.72
C ALA A 125 -1.18 -1.50 -5.25
N LEU A 126 -2.48 -1.37 -4.97
CA LEU A 126 -3.50 -2.29 -5.47
C LEU A 126 -3.67 -2.20 -6.98
N ALA A 127 -3.76 -0.99 -7.55
CA ALA A 127 -3.85 -0.78 -9.00
C ALA A 127 -2.64 -1.37 -9.72
N SER A 128 -1.43 -1.14 -9.19
CA SER A 128 -0.17 -1.69 -9.71
C SER A 128 -0.15 -3.22 -9.66
N ALA A 129 -0.57 -3.82 -8.55
CA ALA A 129 -0.61 -5.26 -8.38
C ALA A 129 -1.63 -5.92 -9.33
N LEU A 130 -2.81 -5.32 -9.51
CA LEU A 130 -3.80 -5.78 -10.48
C LEU A 130 -3.28 -5.63 -11.92
N GLY A 131 -2.61 -4.54 -12.24
CA GLY A 131 -1.93 -4.37 -13.53
C GLY A 131 -0.86 -5.44 -13.78
N ALA A 132 -0.01 -5.70 -12.79
CA ALA A 132 1.00 -6.76 -12.84
C ALA A 132 0.38 -8.15 -13.02
N MET A 133 -0.76 -8.40 -12.36
CA MET A 133 -1.53 -9.64 -12.52
C MET A 133 -2.02 -9.80 -13.96
N LEU A 134 -2.65 -8.78 -14.51
CA LEU A 134 -3.20 -8.84 -15.86
C LEU A 134 -2.10 -9.05 -16.91
N LEU A 135 -1.03 -8.26 -16.82
CA LEU A 135 0.11 -8.38 -17.72
C LEU A 135 0.84 -9.72 -17.54
N GLY A 136 1.16 -10.08 -16.29
CA GLY A 136 1.90 -11.30 -15.99
C GLY A 136 1.13 -12.57 -16.31
N ALA A 137 -0.17 -12.63 -15.99
CA ALA A 137 -1.01 -13.77 -16.34
C ALA A 137 -1.17 -13.91 -17.87
N SER A 138 -1.27 -12.80 -18.59
CA SER A 138 -1.36 -12.80 -20.07
C SER A 138 -0.03 -13.27 -20.69
N LEU A 139 1.10 -12.69 -20.28
CA LEU A 139 2.42 -13.03 -20.80
C LEU A 139 2.78 -14.49 -20.46
N GLY A 140 2.65 -14.88 -19.19
CA GLY A 140 2.95 -16.24 -18.74
C GLY A 140 1.99 -17.29 -19.31
N GLY A 141 0.70 -16.93 -19.44
CA GLY A 141 -0.30 -17.79 -20.07
C GLY A 141 0.02 -18.05 -21.54
N LEU A 142 0.32 -17.02 -22.31
CA LEU A 142 0.68 -17.13 -23.74
C LEU A 142 1.99 -17.88 -23.92
N ALA A 143 3.03 -17.55 -23.16
CA ALA A 143 4.32 -18.21 -23.23
C ALA A 143 4.23 -19.71 -22.90
N GLY A 144 3.59 -20.06 -21.78
CA GLY A 144 3.40 -21.46 -21.35
C GLY A 144 2.50 -22.26 -22.29
N TYR A 145 1.54 -21.60 -22.95
CA TYR A 145 0.64 -22.27 -23.90
C TYR A 145 1.29 -22.45 -25.28
N ALA A 146 1.90 -21.43 -25.86
CA ALA A 146 2.49 -21.50 -27.21
C ALA A 146 3.78 -22.32 -27.23
N GLY A 147 4.69 -22.08 -26.27
CA GLY A 147 6.02 -22.69 -26.23
C GLY A 147 6.94 -22.22 -27.37
N GLY A 148 8.11 -22.83 -27.49
CA GLY A 148 9.11 -22.55 -28.56
C GLY A 148 9.53 -21.07 -28.58
N ALA A 149 9.72 -20.49 -29.76
CA ALA A 149 10.21 -19.13 -29.95
C ALA A 149 9.32 -18.06 -29.28
N THR A 150 8.02 -18.27 -29.17
CA THR A 150 7.10 -17.36 -28.47
C THR A 150 7.40 -17.34 -26.97
N ASP A 151 7.65 -18.50 -26.38
CA ASP A 151 8.04 -18.63 -24.98
C ASP A 151 9.38 -17.93 -24.73
N ASP A 152 10.38 -18.21 -25.56
CA ASP A 152 11.73 -17.65 -25.42
C ASP A 152 11.73 -16.12 -25.53
N THR A 153 10.95 -15.56 -26.47
CA THR A 153 10.88 -14.11 -26.66
C THR A 153 10.12 -13.41 -25.52
N LEU A 154 8.98 -13.94 -25.08
CA LEU A 154 8.20 -13.34 -23.99
C LEU A 154 8.91 -13.44 -22.65
N MET A 155 9.56 -14.57 -22.38
CA MET A 155 10.34 -14.72 -21.15
C MET A 155 11.63 -13.93 -21.20
N GLY A 156 12.33 -13.87 -22.33
CA GLY A 156 13.49 -12.99 -22.52
C GLY A 156 13.16 -11.51 -22.29
N ALA A 157 12.03 -11.04 -22.80
CA ALA A 157 11.54 -9.68 -22.52
C ALA A 157 11.21 -9.47 -21.02
N SER A 158 10.60 -10.46 -20.39
CA SER A 158 10.33 -10.44 -18.94
C SER A 158 11.62 -10.40 -18.12
N ASP A 159 12.63 -11.17 -18.52
CA ASP A 159 13.92 -11.21 -17.85
C ASP A 159 14.68 -9.88 -18.01
N PHE A 160 14.58 -9.26 -19.17
CA PHE A 160 15.13 -7.91 -19.39
C PHE A 160 14.51 -6.88 -18.42
N VAL A 161 13.19 -6.91 -18.23
CA VAL A 161 12.52 -6.01 -17.27
C VAL A 161 13.03 -6.21 -15.85
N LEU A 162 13.31 -7.46 -15.44
CA LEU A 162 13.81 -7.75 -14.08
C LEU A 162 15.24 -7.25 -13.83
N VAL A 163 16.04 -7.11 -14.87
CA VAL A 163 17.40 -6.53 -14.74
C VAL A 163 17.34 -5.02 -14.52
N LEU A 164 16.27 -4.36 -14.96
CA LEU A 164 16.11 -2.91 -14.82
C LEU A 164 15.62 -2.55 -13.41
N PRO A 165 16.41 -1.84 -12.60
CA PRO A 165 15.92 -1.35 -11.31
C PRO A 165 14.80 -0.33 -11.52
N ALA A 166 13.64 -0.56 -10.89
CA ALA A 166 12.45 0.29 -11.05
C ALA A 166 12.75 1.78 -10.80
N THR A 167 13.60 2.09 -9.82
CA THR A 167 14.01 3.46 -9.48
C THR A 167 14.66 4.18 -10.65
N TYR A 168 15.54 3.49 -11.41
CA TYR A 168 16.18 4.10 -12.59
C TYR A 168 15.21 4.31 -13.73
N VAL A 169 14.24 3.40 -13.92
CA VAL A 169 13.17 3.55 -14.93
C VAL A 169 12.33 4.79 -14.61
N VAL A 170 11.93 4.96 -13.35
CA VAL A 170 11.16 6.15 -12.91
C VAL A 170 11.99 7.42 -13.08
N LEU A 171 13.27 7.40 -12.69
CA LEU A 171 14.17 8.55 -12.82
C LEU A 171 14.35 8.96 -14.29
N ALA A 172 14.64 8.01 -15.16
CA ALA A 172 14.80 8.24 -16.59
C ALA A 172 13.51 8.81 -17.22
N LEU A 173 12.35 8.25 -16.85
CA LEU A 173 11.08 8.72 -17.37
C LEU A 173 10.74 10.12 -16.82
N ARG A 174 11.05 10.38 -15.55
CA ARG A 174 10.83 11.70 -14.92
C ARG A 174 11.69 12.80 -15.56
N SER A 175 12.88 12.46 -16.02
CA SER A 175 13.78 13.44 -16.71
C SER A 175 13.24 13.92 -18.04
N VAL A 176 12.39 13.15 -18.72
CA VAL A 176 11.80 13.48 -20.02
C VAL A 176 10.42 14.14 -19.89
N LEU A 177 9.72 13.89 -18.77
CA LEU A 177 8.38 14.39 -18.54
C LEU A 177 8.38 15.85 -18.04
N PRO A 178 7.29 16.62 -18.28
CA PRO A 178 7.13 17.96 -17.72
C PRO A 178 7.31 17.96 -16.19
N LEU A 179 7.90 19.03 -15.65
CA LEU A 179 8.13 19.18 -14.20
C LEU A 179 6.82 19.21 -13.40
N VAL A 180 5.76 19.75 -14.00
CA VAL A 180 4.44 19.87 -13.37
C VAL A 180 3.49 18.88 -14.04
N LEU A 181 3.26 17.75 -13.39
CA LEU A 181 2.26 16.76 -13.79
C LEU A 181 1.08 16.77 -12.82
N SER A 182 -0.12 16.50 -13.32
CA SER A 182 -1.28 16.30 -12.46
C SER A 182 -1.09 15.04 -11.58
N ALA A 183 -1.66 15.05 -10.38
CA ALA A 183 -1.61 13.90 -9.48
C ALA A 183 -2.12 12.60 -10.14
N GLY A 184 -3.18 12.70 -10.96
CA GLY A 184 -3.73 11.58 -11.71
C GLY A 184 -2.75 11.03 -12.75
N THR A 185 -2.01 11.90 -13.46
CA THR A 185 -0.99 11.48 -14.42
C THR A 185 0.15 10.75 -13.71
N VAL A 186 0.62 11.27 -12.57
CA VAL A 186 1.67 10.62 -11.77
C VAL A 186 1.18 9.26 -11.25
N PHE A 187 -0.07 9.18 -10.79
CA PHE A 187 -0.67 7.93 -10.34
C PHE A 187 -0.67 6.87 -11.46
N LEU A 188 -1.16 7.20 -12.64
CA LEU A 188 -1.21 6.27 -13.78
C LEU A 188 0.20 5.85 -14.23
N LEU A 189 1.13 6.79 -14.24
CA LEU A 189 2.52 6.53 -14.62
C LEU A 189 3.19 5.55 -13.64
N LEU A 190 3.12 5.83 -12.35
CA LEU A 190 3.69 4.94 -11.32
C LEU A 190 2.99 3.58 -11.31
N ALA A 191 1.65 3.55 -11.43
CA ALA A 191 0.90 2.31 -11.52
C ALA A 191 1.32 1.46 -12.71
N SER A 192 1.54 2.09 -13.87
CA SER A 192 1.98 1.40 -15.10
C SER A 192 3.41 0.85 -14.96
N ILE A 193 4.33 1.64 -14.42
CA ILE A 193 5.72 1.20 -14.20
C ILE A 193 5.76 0.02 -13.23
N PHE A 194 5.08 0.13 -12.08
CA PHE A 194 5.04 -0.96 -11.11
C PHE A 194 4.35 -2.21 -11.66
N ALA A 195 3.29 -2.04 -12.47
CA ALA A 195 2.64 -3.14 -13.15
C ALA A 195 3.61 -3.89 -14.09
N VAL A 196 4.37 -3.15 -14.91
CA VAL A 196 5.36 -3.73 -15.82
C VAL A 196 6.49 -4.43 -15.05
N VAL A 197 7.01 -3.80 -14.00
CA VAL A 197 8.09 -4.37 -13.17
C VAL A 197 7.61 -5.59 -12.37
N GLY A 198 6.36 -5.61 -11.93
CA GLY A 198 5.77 -6.74 -11.20
C GLY A 198 5.31 -7.90 -12.08
N ALA A 199 4.99 -7.63 -13.35
CA ALA A 199 4.46 -8.64 -14.27
C ALA A 199 5.36 -9.90 -14.44
N PRO A 200 6.69 -9.79 -14.54
CA PRO A 200 7.58 -10.95 -14.70
C PRO A 200 7.50 -11.98 -13.55
N PHE A 201 7.25 -11.52 -12.30
CA PHE A 201 7.13 -12.43 -11.17
C PHE A 201 5.91 -13.34 -11.33
N ILE A 202 4.79 -12.79 -11.77
CA ILE A 202 3.57 -13.54 -12.03
C ILE A 202 3.71 -14.36 -13.32
N ALA A 203 4.31 -13.79 -14.38
CA ALA A 203 4.45 -14.44 -15.67
C ALA A 203 5.21 -15.75 -15.58
N ARG A 204 6.32 -15.81 -14.86
CA ARG A 204 7.14 -17.02 -14.70
C ARG A 204 6.38 -18.16 -14.05
N GLY A 205 5.66 -17.91 -12.97
CA GLY A 205 4.88 -18.94 -12.28
C GLY A 205 3.67 -19.39 -13.08
N VAL A 206 2.93 -18.44 -13.68
CA VAL A 206 1.79 -18.76 -14.56
C VAL A 206 2.25 -19.59 -15.77
N ARG A 207 3.37 -19.21 -16.40
CA ARG A 207 3.99 -19.99 -17.49
C ARG A 207 4.24 -21.45 -17.08
N ALA A 208 4.91 -21.66 -15.95
CA ALA A 208 5.23 -23.02 -15.47
C ALA A 208 3.96 -23.85 -15.23
N ILE A 209 2.94 -23.26 -14.60
CA ILE A 209 1.66 -23.93 -14.32
C ILE A 209 0.91 -24.25 -15.61
N VAL A 210 0.85 -23.33 -16.55
CA VAL A 210 0.17 -23.53 -17.85
C VAL A 210 0.90 -24.58 -18.68
N GLN A 211 2.23 -24.55 -18.72
CA GLN A 211 3.04 -25.52 -19.44
C GLN A 211 2.87 -26.93 -18.89
N ALA A 212 2.85 -27.09 -17.56
CA ALA A 212 2.58 -28.36 -16.92
C ALA A 212 1.12 -28.82 -17.17
N GLY A 213 0.14 -27.91 -16.97
CA GLY A 213 -1.28 -28.21 -17.14
C GLY A 213 -1.67 -28.64 -18.56
N ARG A 214 -0.98 -28.10 -19.57
CA ARG A 214 -1.21 -28.45 -20.99
C ARG A 214 -0.94 -29.92 -21.31
N ARG A 215 -0.12 -30.60 -20.51
CA ARG A 215 0.23 -32.01 -20.68
C ARG A 215 -0.71 -32.99 -19.95
N LEU A 216 -1.65 -32.46 -19.15
CA LEU A 216 -2.57 -33.29 -18.37
C LEU A 216 -3.77 -33.74 -19.17
N ASP A 217 -4.35 -34.89 -18.80
CA ASP A 217 -5.42 -35.57 -19.52
C ASP A 217 -6.68 -34.71 -19.72
N TYR A 218 -7.01 -33.84 -18.76
CA TYR A 218 -8.16 -32.95 -18.91
C TYR A 218 -7.98 -31.90 -20.02
N ALA A 219 -6.75 -31.45 -20.25
CA ALA A 219 -6.43 -30.50 -21.32
C ALA A 219 -6.45 -31.16 -22.68
N THR A 220 -5.90 -32.38 -22.79
CA THR A 220 -5.93 -33.18 -24.02
C THR A 220 -7.36 -33.62 -24.36
N ALA A 221 -8.16 -34.04 -23.38
CA ALA A 221 -9.58 -34.37 -23.57
C ALA A 221 -10.39 -33.16 -24.05
N ALA A 222 -10.18 -31.97 -23.43
CA ALA A 222 -10.85 -30.75 -23.87
C ALA A 222 -10.49 -30.37 -25.33
N ALA A 223 -9.23 -30.51 -25.70
CA ALA A 223 -8.77 -30.29 -27.08
C ALA A 223 -9.39 -31.27 -28.07
N SER A 224 -9.46 -32.56 -27.72
CA SER A 224 -10.12 -33.62 -28.55
C SER A 224 -11.60 -33.40 -28.76
N LEU A 225 -12.29 -32.76 -27.79
CA LEU A 225 -13.68 -32.34 -27.89
C LEU A 225 -13.87 -31.03 -28.68
N GLY A 226 -12.81 -30.49 -29.30
CA GLY A 226 -12.89 -29.30 -30.14
C GLY A 226 -12.81 -27.96 -29.39
N ALA A 227 -12.27 -27.94 -28.17
CA ALA A 227 -12.03 -26.68 -27.48
C ALA A 227 -10.98 -25.87 -28.22
N GLY A 228 -11.33 -24.66 -28.68
CA GLY A 228 -10.37 -23.71 -29.28
C GLY A 228 -9.31 -23.22 -28.28
N HIS A 229 -8.17 -22.79 -28.79
CA HIS A 229 -7.00 -22.36 -28.00
C HIS A 229 -7.30 -21.36 -26.89
N LEU A 230 -8.06 -20.30 -27.19
CA LEU A 230 -8.45 -19.28 -26.17
C LEU A 230 -9.34 -19.85 -25.09
N ARG A 231 -10.25 -20.77 -25.43
CA ARG A 231 -11.11 -21.44 -24.46
C ARG A 231 -10.30 -22.38 -23.56
N LEU A 232 -9.35 -23.13 -24.13
CA LEU A 232 -8.50 -24.04 -23.38
C LEU A 232 -7.63 -23.24 -22.39
N LEU A 233 -6.97 -22.17 -22.87
CA LEU A 233 -6.15 -21.31 -22.02
C LEU A 233 -6.97 -20.62 -20.94
N GLY A 234 -8.05 -19.90 -21.31
CA GLY A 234 -8.80 -19.04 -20.38
C GLY A 234 -9.71 -19.81 -19.41
N ARG A 235 -10.27 -20.95 -19.82
CA ARG A 235 -11.25 -21.69 -19.03
C ARG A 235 -10.67 -22.89 -18.27
N HIS A 236 -9.57 -23.44 -18.74
CA HIS A 236 -9.00 -24.67 -18.16
C HIS A 236 -7.61 -24.46 -17.55
N LEU A 237 -6.70 -23.75 -18.21
CA LEU A 237 -5.32 -23.63 -17.78
C LEU A 237 -5.07 -22.45 -16.84
N LEU A 238 -5.48 -21.23 -17.19
CA LEU A 238 -5.30 -20.05 -16.34
C LEU A 238 -6.00 -20.17 -14.97
N PRO A 239 -7.22 -20.73 -14.84
CA PRO A 239 -7.83 -20.93 -13.52
C PRO A 239 -7.02 -21.84 -12.60
N ALA A 240 -6.17 -22.74 -13.13
CA ALA A 240 -5.28 -23.56 -12.32
C ALA A 240 -4.19 -22.71 -11.61
N ALA A 241 -3.81 -21.58 -12.21
CA ALA A 241 -2.81 -20.66 -11.65
C ALA A 241 -3.37 -19.70 -10.59
N ARG A 242 -4.69 -19.67 -10.34
CA ARG A 242 -5.32 -18.69 -9.45
C ARG A 242 -4.73 -18.66 -8.04
N GLY A 243 -4.40 -19.83 -7.47
CA GLY A 243 -3.80 -19.93 -6.15
C GLY A 243 -2.44 -19.27 -6.08
N PHE A 244 -1.59 -19.52 -7.08
CA PHE A 244 -0.29 -18.87 -7.24
C PHE A 244 -0.45 -17.35 -7.41
N ILE A 245 -1.34 -16.90 -8.29
CA ILE A 245 -1.58 -15.48 -8.55
C ILE A 245 -2.00 -14.74 -7.28
N VAL A 246 -2.90 -15.32 -6.46
CA VAL A 246 -3.33 -14.70 -5.19
C VAL A 246 -2.16 -14.54 -4.22
N VAL A 247 -1.27 -15.53 -4.14
CA VAL A 247 -0.07 -15.45 -3.28
C VAL A 247 0.86 -14.34 -3.77
N GLU A 248 1.15 -14.28 -5.07
CA GLU A 248 1.99 -13.25 -5.67
C GLU A 248 1.40 -11.84 -5.48
N LEU A 249 0.10 -11.66 -5.69
CA LEU A 249 -0.56 -10.37 -5.44
C LEU A 249 -0.38 -9.92 -3.99
N THR A 250 -0.52 -10.84 -3.05
CA THR A 250 -0.36 -10.51 -1.62
C THR A 250 1.08 -10.14 -1.27
N MET A 251 2.08 -10.63 -2.03
CA MET A 251 3.49 -10.25 -1.89
C MET A 251 3.81 -8.91 -2.59
N LEU A 252 3.20 -8.67 -3.76
CA LEU A 252 3.46 -7.45 -4.55
C LEU A 252 2.88 -6.20 -3.90
N VAL A 253 1.70 -6.28 -3.23
CA VAL A 253 1.07 -5.11 -2.61
C VAL A 253 1.97 -4.44 -1.57
N PRO A 254 2.53 -5.13 -0.55
CA PRO A 254 3.47 -4.51 0.39
C PRO A 254 4.73 -3.97 -0.31
N ALA A 255 5.26 -4.71 -1.31
CA ALA A 255 6.41 -4.27 -2.06
C ALA A 255 6.16 -2.94 -2.79
N PHE A 256 4.99 -2.77 -3.39
CA PHE A 256 4.63 -1.53 -4.08
C PHE A 256 4.33 -0.37 -3.14
N ILE A 257 3.78 -0.63 -1.92
CA ILE A 257 3.65 0.41 -0.90
C ILE A 257 5.03 0.97 -0.52
N VAL A 258 6.00 0.09 -0.27
CA VAL A 258 7.37 0.51 0.08
C VAL A 258 8.06 1.18 -1.11
N ALA A 259 7.87 0.68 -2.32
CA ALA A 259 8.44 1.27 -3.54
C ALA A 259 7.90 2.69 -3.79
N GLU A 260 6.59 2.90 -3.68
CA GLU A 260 5.97 4.24 -3.79
C GLU A 260 6.53 5.17 -2.72
N ALA A 261 6.57 4.72 -1.47
CA ALA A 261 7.08 5.52 -0.38
C ALA A 261 8.55 5.92 -0.60
N THR A 262 9.39 5.00 -1.10
CA THR A 262 10.79 5.27 -1.41
C THR A 262 10.93 6.29 -2.55
N LEU A 263 10.15 6.15 -3.62
CA LEU A 263 10.18 7.10 -4.74
C LEU A 263 9.69 8.49 -4.34
N SER A 264 8.60 8.55 -3.58
CA SER A 264 8.06 9.81 -3.06
C SER A 264 9.02 10.47 -2.06
N TYR A 265 9.68 9.68 -1.21
CA TYR A 265 10.71 10.16 -0.29
C TYR A 265 11.89 10.79 -1.00
N VAL A 266 12.32 10.26 -2.13
CA VAL A 266 13.40 10.84 -2.96
C VAL A 266 12.91 12.02 -3.83
N GLY A 267 11.61 12.35 -3.78
CA GLY A 267 11.03 13.44 -4.57
C GLY A 267 10.64 13.07 -5.99
N LEU A 268 10.64 11.78 -6.33
CA LEU A 268 10.25 11.25 -7.65
C LEU A 268 8.78 10.80 -7.71
N GLY A 269 8.08 10.88 -6.59
CA GLY A 269 6.68 10.47 -6.47
C GLY A 269 5.68 11.57 -6.76
N PHE A 270 4.66 11.66 -5.90
CA PHE A 270 3.58 12.64 -6.07
C PHE A 270 4.06 14.07 -5.80
N PRO A 271 3.55 15.07 -6.57
CA PRO A 271 3.85 16.47 -6.33
C PRO A 271 3.10 17.00 -5.10
N ASP A 272 3.66 18.00 -4.42
CA ASP A 272 2.93 18.77 -3.41
C ASP A 272 1.71 19.48 -4.08
N PRO A 273 0.54 19.57 -3.44
CA PRO A 273 0.23 19.26 -2.04
C PRO A 273 -0.30 17.84 -1.78
N VAL A 274 -0.17 16.91 -2.72
CA VAL A 274 -0.75 15.57 -2.64
C VAL A 274 -0.17 14.81 -1.45
N ALA A 275 -1.06 14.29 -0.59
CA ALA A 275 -0.64 13.45 0.52
C ALA A 275 -0.54 11.99 0.06
N SER A 276 0.67 11.45 0.11
CA SER A 276 0.96 10.01 0.20
C SER A 276 1.81 9.76 1.44
N TRP A 277 1.90 8.53 1.88
CA TRP A 277 2.78 8.24 3.03
C TRP A 277 4.25 8.58 2.74
N GLY A 278 4.68 8.38 1.49
CA GLY A 278 6.04 8.71 1.06
C GLY A 278 6.33 10.21 1.03
N THR A 279 5.41 11.04 0.51
CA THR A 279 5.57 12.51 0.51
C THR A 279 5.58 13.07 1.93
N MET A 280 4.75 12.52 2.83
CA MET A 280 4.76 12.92 4.24
C MET A 280 6.07 12.57 4.95
N LEU A 281 6.66 11.40 4.63
CA LEU A 281 7.98 11.02 5.15
C LEU A 281 9.10 11.87 4.56
N HIS A 282 8.98 12.30 3.30
CA HIS A 282 9.90 13.28 2.72
C HIS A 282 9.86 14.61 3.48
N ASP A 283 8.67 15.13 3.75
CA ASP A 283 8.49 16.36 4.55
C ASP A 283 9.06 16.21 5.97
N ALA A 284 9.04 14.98 6.52
CA ALA A 284 9.58 14.65 7.85
C ALA A 284 11.07 14.30 7.86
N SER A 285 11.79 14.35 6.73
CA SER A 285 13.18 13.84 6.62
C SER A 285 14.26 14.71 7.32
N ASN A 286 13.90 15.85 7.86
CA ASN A 286 14.84 16.70 8.59
C ASN A 286 15.14 16.09 9.98
N ILE A 287 16.44 16.05 10.36
CA ILE A 287 16.92 15.50 11.65
C ILE A 287 16.23 16.14 12.87
N ARG A 288 15.92 17.44 12.83
CA ARG A 288 15.16 18.10 13.89
C ARG A 288 13.77 17.54 14.09
N VAL A 289 13.14 17.06 13.01
CA VAL A 289 11.80 16.50 13.05
C VAL A 289 11.74 15.24 13.91
N PHE A 290 12.77 14.40 13.85
CA PHE A 290 12.79 13.16 14.65
C PHE A 290 12.87 13.43 16.17
N ALA A 291 13.57 14.47 16.58
CA ALA A 291 13.74 14.78 17.99
C ALA A 291 12.57 15.62 18.55
N ASP A 292 12.14 16.63 17.80
CA ASP A 292 11.23 17.65 18.29
C ASP A 292 9.76 17.38 17.93
N PHE A 293 9.50 16.65 16.81
CA PHE A 293 8.15 16.49 16.25
C PHE A 293 7.85 15.01 15.89
N PRO A 294 7.88 14.07 16.87
CA PRO A 294 7.77 12.63 16.60
C PRO A 294 6.44 12.21 15.95
N TRP A 295 5.37 13.00 16.05
CA TRP A 295 4.09 12.73 15.41
C TRP A 295 4.17 12.75 13.88
N LEU A 296 5.15 13.42 13.30
CA LEU A 296 5.40 13.44 11.86
C LEU A 296 5.86 12.10 11.31
N LEU A 297 6.23 11.15 12.19
CA LEU A 297 6.53 9.75 11.82
C LEU A 297 5.29 8.86 11.74
N SER A 298 4.11 9.39 12.03
CA SER A 298 2.85 8.62 11.96
C SER A 298 2.59 7.94 10.60
N PRO A 299 2.99 8.48 9.43
CA PRO A 299 2.89 7.75 8.16
C PRO A 299 3.73 6.47 8.13
N ALA A 300 4.94 6.49 8.74
CA ALA A 300 5.78 5.29 8.84
C ALA A 300 5.13 4.22 9.71
N ALA A 301 4.53 4.62 10.84
CA ALA A 301 3.79 3.71 11.71
C ALA A 301 2.56 3.11 10.98
N ALA A 302 1.81 3.92 10.23
CA ALA A 302 0.67 3.45 9.43
C ALA A 302 1.11 2.45 8.36
N MET A 303 2.17 2.76 7.61
CA MET A 303 2.75 1.87 6.61
C MET A 303 3.24 0.56 7.23
N PHE A 304 3.94 0.63 8.36
CA PHE A 304 4.40 -0.56 9.09
C PHE A 304 3.24 -1.47 9.49
N LEU A 305 2.15 -0.91 10.03
CA LEU A 305 0.98 -1.70 10.45
C LEU A 305 0.31 -2.41 9.28
N VAL A 306 0.19 -1.76 8.11
CA VAL A 306 -0.37 -2.39 6.91
C VAL A 306 0.53 -3.49 6.39
N VAL A 307 1.83 -3.22 6.23
CA VAL A 307 2.80 -4.21 5.75
C VAL A 307 2.88 -5.40 6.71
N LEU A 308 2.89 -5.15 8.02
CA LEU A 308 2.82 -6.20 9.04
C LEU A 308 1.54 -7.03 8.91
N GLY A 309 0.38 -6.37 8.76
CA GLY A 309 -0.91 -7.03 8.58
C GLY A 309 -0.92 -7.97 7.37
N LEU A 310 -0.45 -7.49 6.21
CA LEU A 310 -0.34 -8.27 4.98
C LEU A 310 0.62 -9.46 5.16
N ASN A 311 1.79 -9.26 5.78
CA ASN A 311 2.75 -10.34 6.04
C ASN A 311 2.18 -11.41 7.00
N LEU A 312 1.43 -11.01 8.05
CA LEU A 312 0.78 -11.96 8.97
C LEU A 312 -0.31 -12.80 8.28
N VAL A 313 -0.97 -12.25 7.27
CA VAL A 313 -1.92 -13.01 6.43
C VAL A 313 -1.18 -14.04 5.58
N LEU A 314 -0.01 -13.69 5.02
CA LEU A 314 0.79 -14.53 4.11
C LEU A 314 1.46 -15.71 4.79
N GLN A 315 1.99 -15.56 6.01
CA GLN A 315 2.85 -16.55 6.69
C GLN A 315 2.30 -17.99 6.71
N ARG A 316 1.00 -18.22 6.53
CA ARG A 316 0.43 -19.56 6.43
C ARG A 316 0.05 -20.01 5.02
N ALA A 317 0.00 -19.12 4.03
CA ALA A 317 -0.23 -19.54 2.65
C ALA A 317 0.96 -20.38 2.15
N THR A 318 2.17 -20.03 2.55
CA THR A 318 3.41 -20.75 2.21
C THR A 318 3.54 -22.09 2.93
N LEU A 319 3.01 -22.25 4.16
CA LEU A 319 3.03 -23.52 4.88
C LEU A 319 2.10 -24.59 4.28
N PHE A 320 1.00 -24.18 3.62
CA PHE A 320 0.13 -25.11 2.91
C PHE A 320 0.76 -25.65 1.63
N THR A 321 1.55 -24.85 0.90
CA THR A 321 2.26 -25.30 -0.30
C THR A 321 3.41 -26.22 0.02
N SER A 322 4.14 -26.02 1.11
CA SER A 322 5.23 -26.91 1.53
C SER A 322 4.73 -28.25 2.08
N GLY A 323 3.56 -28.28 2.75
CA GLY A 323 2.94 -29.52 3.23
C GLY A 323 2.47 -30.47 2.11
N ILE A 324 2.05 -29.91 0.98
CA ILE A 324 1.65 -30.72 -0.20
C ILE A 324 2.89 -31.31 -0.90
N HIS A 325 4.02 -30.61 -0.89
CA HIS A 325 5.27 -31.11 -1.51
C HIS A 325 5.89 -32.25 -0.70
N SER A 326 5.84 -32.21 0.63
CA SER A 326 6.35 -33.28 1.49
C SER A 326 5.48 -34.55 1.46
N ALA A 327 4.17 -34.41 1.14
CA ALA A 327 3.27 -35.54 1.03
C ALA A 327 3.40 -36.28 -0.33
N MET A 328 4.03 -35.65 -1.35
CA MET A 328 4.23 -36.22 -2.68
C MET A 328 5.63 -36.79 -2.92
N THR A 329 6.57 -36.71 -1.97
CA THR A 329 7.84 -37.43 -2.07
C THR A 329 7.63 -38.87 -1.59
N PRO A 330 7.79 -39.92 -2.46
CA PRO A 330 7.79 -41.29 -2.02
C PRO A 330 8.92 -41.48 -1.00
N GLY A 331 8.59 -42.03 0.16
CA GLY A 331 9.61 -42.37 1.16
C GLY A 331 10.68 -43.25 0.56
N PRO A 332 11.93 -43.19 1.07
CA PRO A 332 13.03 -44.03 0.59
C PRO A 332 12.59 -45.49 0.71
N SER A 333 12.56 -46.20 -0.45
CA SER A 333 12.32 -47.63 -0.50
C SER A 333 13.33 -48.30 0.44
N GLY A 334 12.83 -48.96 1.48
CA GLY A 334 13.64 -49.71 2.43
C GLY A 334 14.54 -50.71 1.76
N PRO A 335 15.66 -51.13 2.40
CA PRO A 335 16.64 -52.02 1.83
C PRO A 335 16.00 -53.38 1.48
N GLN A 336 16.05 -53.73 0.20
CA GLN A 336 15.75 -55.09 -0.23
C GLN A 336 16.77 -55.98 0.47
N SER A 337 16.32 -56.78 1.46
CA SER A 337 17.09 -57.88 2.03
C SER A 337 17.44 -58.85 0.94
N ALA A 338 18.73 -58.88 0.56
CA ALA A 338 19.33 -60.00 -0.16
C ALA A 338 19.24 -61.24 0.72
N GLY A 339 18.29 -62.13 0.40
CA GLY A 339 18.18 -63.49 0.94
C GLY A 339 18.77 -64.44 -0.07
N ARG A 340 19.65 -65.21 0.40
CA ARG A 340 20.45 -66.33 -0.17
C ARG A 340 19.74 -67.16 -1.26
#